data_e7c4b6a85f45447bfa1975dd2113f341
#
_entry.id   e7c4b6a85f45447bfa1975dd2113f341
#
_cell.length_a   1.000
_cell.length_b   1.000
_cell.length_c   1.000
_cell.angle_alpha   90.00
_cell.angle_beta   90.00
_cell.angle_gamma   90.00
#
_symmetry.space_group_name_H-M   'P 1'
#
loop_
_entity.id
_entity.type
_entity.pdbx_description
1 polymer ?
#
loop_
_entity_poly.entity_id
_entity_poly.type
_entity_poly.pdbx_seq_one_letter_code
_entity_poly.pdbx_strand_id
1 'polypeptide(L)'
;MCIRDNAEDLPKKLPNIEDKVVISIDDWQSRRSCPKGKIIKVLGAPDSPGVDILQIIYAHKLPLRFKNKVIKEAEEFSSDIPEEEILSREDWRDRPVFTIDPADARDFDDAILVEKCDDGSWELAVHIADVSYYVKPGTELDKEAFIRGNSTYLVDRVIPMLPEVLSNGLCSLVPGKDRLTHAAIMKFNSKGSVISVRFCKAVIRNAHRFTYEEAYSLLKKPDPKNAFSERLTTAWELAKTLRSRRFKSGALELDMPEIKVILEESGKPTNLVRSENDISHQLIEEFMLAANEAVAKHIKNKMRPSLFRVHESPDADKLFDFRQLVLSYGLEIGDPSAPNELQKLLKSIQGRMEEHVIKVGLLRSMKRASYSADPLGHYGLSKTNYTHFTSPIRRYADLIVHRVLAAVTGSVPSSTPKFDELQQTANHISSTERTSSSAEMESQKLKLIEFLWNEKKVCQDGSPASHPAIIHEVRRKGLFIELTDLLIKGLVPERALPHCREGYW
;
A
#
# COMPACT_ATOMS: atom_id res chain seq x y z
N MET A 1 -35.02 10.81 -12.60
CA MET A 1 -35.17 10.79 -11.13
C MET A 1 -36.02 11.99 -10.76
N CYS A 2 -37.20 11.79 -10.15
CA CYS A 2 -38.05 12.91 -9.67
C CYS A 2 -37.58 13.27 -8.24
N ILE A 3 -36.94 14.39 -8.09
CA ILE A 3 -36.57 14.95 -6.78
C ILE A 3 -37.76 15.88 -6.40
N ARG A 4 -38.43 15.58 -5.28
CA ARG A 4 -39.38 16.53 -4.68
C ARG A 4 -38.62 17.29 -3.60
N ASP A 5 -38.39 18.57 -3.86
CA ASP A 5 -37.75 19.47 -2.92
C ASP A 5 -38.76 19.92 -1.85
N ASN A 6 -38.56 19.49 -0.60
CA ASN A 6 -39.16 20.22 0.53
C ASN A 6 -38.23 21.39 0.84
N ALA A 7 -38.76 22.60 0.90
CA ALA A 7 -38.00 23.84 1.05
C ALA A 7 -37.06 23.91 2.28
N GLU A 8 -37.30 23.08 3.29
CA GLU A 8 -36.49 23.01 4.52
C GLU A 8 -35.20 22.16 4.42
N ASP A 9 -35.05 21.33 3.37
CA ASP A 9 -33.98 20.37 3.20
C ASP A 9 -33.04 20.69 2.03
N LEU A 10 -33.13 21.87 1.43
CA LEU A 10 -32.31 22.28 0.29
C LEU A 10 -30.85 22.54 0.70
N PRO A 11 -29.85 22.07 -0.08
CA PRO A 11 -28.47 22.46 0.14
C PRO A 11 -28.32 23.99 0.00
N LYS A 12 -27.36 24.59 0.72
CA LYS A 12 -27.09 26.04 0.71
C LYS A 12 -26.90 26.62 -0.70
N LYS A 13 -26.61 25.78 -1.69
CA LYS A 13 -26.48 26.11 -3.12
C LYS A 13 -27.31 25.10 -3.91
N LEU A 14 -28.27 25.59 -4.70
CA LEU A 14 -29.04 24.79 -5.63
C LEU A 14 -28.11 24.27 -6.75
N PRO A 15 -28.28 23.01 -7.19
CA PRO A 15 -27.51 22.47 -8.31
C PRO A 15 -27.99 23.10 -9.64
N ASN A 16 -27.05 23.33 -10.54
CA ASN A 16 -27.38 23.60 -11.93
C ASN A 16 -27.72 22.28 -12.64
N ILE A 17 -28.31 22.38 -13.83
CA ILE A 17 -28.47 21.21 -14.71
C ILE A 17 -27.07 20.66 -15.03
N GLU A 18 -26.92 19.32 -14.97
CA GLU A 18 -25.67 18.56 -15.16
C GLU A 18 -24.70 18.56 -13.97
N ASP A 19 -24.88 19.37 -12.93
CA ASP A 19 -24.04 19.29 -11.73
C ASP A 19 -24.03 17.88 -11.13
N LYS A 20 -22.86 17.40 -10.73
CA LYS A 20 -22.70 16.19 -9.94
C LYS A 20 -23.18 16.44 -8.52
N VAL A 21 -24.01 15.54 -8.01
CA VAL A 21 -24.61 15.66 -6.68
C VAL A 21 -24.52 14.36 -5.91
N VAL A 22 -24.45 14.47 -4.58
CA VAL A 22 -24.65 13.34 -3.67
C VAL A 22 -26.10 13.35 -3.21
N ILE A 23 -26.76 12.21 -3.32
CA ILE A 23 -28.16 12.03 -2.95
C ILE A 23 -28.33 10.95 -1.89
N SER A 24 -29.33 11.11 -1.01
CA SER A 24 -29.92 9.96 -0.30
C SER A 24 -31.11 9.44 -1.09
N ILE A 25 -31.31 8.14 -1.09
CA ILE A 25 -32.51 7.53 -1.65
C ILE A 25 -33.36 7.09 -0.46
N ASP A 26 -34.54 7.71 -0.32
CA ASP A 26 -35.46 7.47 0.80
C ASP A 26 -36.50 6.40 0.43
N ASP A 27 -36.91 6.32 -0.84
CA ASP A 27 -37.89 5.37 -1.33
C ASP A 27 -37.59 4.91 -2.77
N TRP A 28 -37.55 3.59 -2.98
CA TRP A 28 -37.40 2.98 -4.30
C TRP A 28 -38.16 1.65 -4.35
N GLN A 29 -39.46 1.73 -4.66
CA GLN A 29 -40.38 0.59 -4.57
C GLN A 29 -40.17 -0.48 -5.65
N SER A 30 -39.66 -0.12 -6.83
CA SER A 30 -39.40 -1.09 -7.91
C SER A 30 -38.37 -0.54 -8.92
N ARG A 31 -37.77 -1.44 -9.72
CA ARG A 31 -36.88 -1.04 -10.84
C ARG A 31 -37.56 -0.22 -11.92
N ARG A 32 -38.91 -0.21 -11.95
CA ARG A 32 -39.72 0.54 -12.92
C ARG A 32 -40.20 1.89 -12.37
N SER A 33 -40.06 2.15 -11.07
CA SER A 33 -40.40 3.43 -10.44
C SER A 33 -39.17 4.31 -10.33
N CYS A 34 -39.34 5.64 -10.46
CA CYS A 34 -38.30 6.60 -10.17
C CYS A 34 -37.99 6.59 -8.66
N PRO A 35 -36.72 6.48 -8.25
CA PRO A 35 -36.36 6.63 -6.86
C PRO A 35 -36.67 8.06 -6.37
N LYS A 36 -37.16 8.19 -5.13
CA LYS A 36 -37.32 9.43 -4.42
C LYS A 36 -36.19 9.60 -3.43
N GLY A 37 -35.68 10.82 -3.27
CA GLY A 37 -34.56 11.10 -2.38
C GLY A 37 -34.28 12.59 -2.24
N LYS A 38 -33.26 12.90 -1.42
CA LYS A 38 -32.83 14.28 -1.14
C LYS A 38 -31.42 14.51 -1.65
N ILE A 39 -31.12 15.71 -2.11
CA ILE A 39 -29.74 16.14 -2.42
C ILE A 39 -29.07 16.47 -1.10
N ILE A 40 -28.01 15.69 -0.77
CA ILE A 40 -27.19 15.89 0.42
C ILE A 40 -26.11 16.95 0.15
N LYS A 41 -25.53 16.93 -1.07
CA LYS A 41 -24.43 17.81 -1.43
C LYS A 41 -24.34 18.02 -2.93
N VAL A 42 -24.01 19.24 -3.34
CA VAL A 42 -23.64 19.57 -4.71
C VAL A 42 -22.11 19.51 -4.80
N LEU A 43 -21.58 18.72 -5.74
CA LEU A 43 -20.14 18.58 -5.97
C LEU A 43 -19.65 19.64 -6.97
N GLY A 44 -20.46 20.00 -7.96
CA GLY A 44 -20.17 20.98 -8.99
C GLY A 44 -20.33 20.43 -10.41
N ALA A 45 -19.97 21.25 -11.40
CA ALA A 45 -20.03 20.83 -12.80
C ALA A 45 -19.05 19.68 -13.09
N PRO A 46 -19.40 18.75 -14.00
CA PRO A 46 -18.57 17.55 -14.30
C PRO A 46 -17.12 17.86 -14.66
N ASP A 47 -16.92 18.97 -15.40
CA ASP A 47 -15.60 19.39 -15.90
C ASP A 47 -14.85 20.31 -14.93
N SER A 48 -15.42 20.60 -13.74
CA SER A 48 -14.74 21.41 -12.74
C SER A 48 -13.59 20.62 -12.09
N PRO A 49 -12.42 21.23 -11.88
CA PRO A 49 -11.27 20.59 -11.27
C PRO A 49 -11.59 19.88 -9.95
N GLY A 50 -11.23 18.60 -9.85
CA GLY A 50 -11.38 17.78 -8.65
C GLY A 50 -12.80 17.26 -8.37
N VAL A 51 -13.82 17.59 -9.16
CA VAL A 51 -15.19 17.07 -9.01
C VAL A 51 -15.23 15.57 -9.33
N ASP A 52 -14.46 15.16 -10.28
CA ASP A 52 -14.25 13.76 -10.68
C ASP A 52 -13.71 12.90 -9.51
N ILE A 53 -12.68 13.38 -8.81
CA ILE A 53 -12.13 12.68 -7.63
C ILE A 53 -13.09 12.76 -6.44
N LEU A 54 -13.78 13.90 -6.24
CA LEU A 54 -14.83 13.99 -5.22
C LEU A 54 -15.95 12.97 -5.45
N GLN A 55 -16.33 12.72 -6.70
CA GLN A 55 -17.29 11.68 -7.06
C GLN A 55 -16.85 10.31 -6.56
N ILE A 56 -15.58 9.94 -6.77
CA ILE A 56 -14.99 8.67 -6.30
C ILE A 56 -15.01 8.60 -4.76
N ILE A 57 -14.60 9.68 -4.09
CA ILE A 57 -14.60 9.76 -2.62
C ILE A 57 -15.99 9.48 -2.05
N TYR A 58 -17.04 10.10 -2.61
CA TYR A 58 -18.41 9.89 -2.14
C TYR A 58 -18.98 8.54 -2.55
N ALA A 59 -18.64 8.03 -3.75
CA ALA A 59 -19.06 6.70 -4.21
C ALA A 59 -18.52 5.59 -3.30
N HIS A 60 -17.28 5.71 -2.87
CA HIS A 60 -16.63 4.78 -1.93
C HIS A 60 -16.88 5.11 -0.45
N LYS A 61 -17.66 6.18 -0.15
CA LYS A 61 -17.96 6.64 1.22
C LYS A 61 -16.71 6.90 2.06
N LEU A 62 -15.64 7.41 1.46
CA LEU A 62 -14.41 7.71 2.15
C LEU A 62 -14.59 8.92 3.09
N PRO A 63 -14.09 8.87 4.34
CA PRO A 63 -14.25 9.93 5.33
C PRO A 63 -13.29 11.10 5.04
N LEU A 64 -13.76 12.09 4.28
CA LEU A 64 -12.92 13.21 3.80
C LEU A 64 -12.44 14.16 4.92
N ARG A 65 -13.20 14.31 5.99
CA ARG A 65 -12.90 15.26 7.07
C ARG A 65 -12.86 14.55 8.42
N PHE A 66 -12.00 15.03 9.31
CA PHE A 66 -12.02 14.65 10.71
C PHE A 66 -13.12 15.40 11.47
N LYS A 67 -13.67 14.75 12.47
CA LYS A 67 -14.58 15.39 13.42
C LYS A 67 -13.82 16.40 14.30
N ASN A 68 -14.47 17.48 14.71
CA ASN A 68 -13.83 18.51 15.55
C ASN A 68 -13.24 17.96 16.86
N LYS A 69 -13.86 16.94 17.45
CA LYS A 69 -13.32 16.27 18.67
C LYS A 69 -11.98 15.61 18.42
N VAL A 70 -11.81 14.96 17.27
CA VAL A 70 -10.57 14.28 16.87
C VAL A 70 -9.44 15.29 16.64
N ILE A 71 -9.77 16.43 15.98
CA ILE A 71 -8.80 17.50 15.76
C ILE A 71 -8.34 18.10 17.07
N LYS A 72 -9.29 18.44 17.97
CA LYS A 72 -8.97 19.00 19.29
C LYS A 72 -8.06 18.06 20.11
N GLU A 73 -8.39 16.76 20.16
CA GLU A 73 -7.56 15.78 20.86
C GLU A 73 -6.14 15.70 20.27
N ALA A 74 -6.00 15.81 18.93
CA ALA A 74 -4.69 15.82 18.29
C ALA A 74 -3.88 17.09 18.58
N GLU A 75 -4.54 18.24 18.71
CA GLU A 75 -3.93 19.54 19.00
C GLU A 75 -3.53 19.72 20.48
N GLU A 76 -4.02 18.87 21.40
CA GLU A 76 -3.64 18.88 22.82
C GLU A 76 -2.22 18.36 23.05
N PHE A 77 -1.66 17.61 22.10
CA PHE A 77 -0.29 17.08 22.24
C PHE A 77 0.77 18.18 22.03
N SER A 78 1.72 18.25 22.97
CA SER A 78 2.91 19.11 22.83
C SER A 78 3.84 18.60 21.73
N SER A 79 4.55 19.53 21.09
CA SER A 79 5.67 19.21 20.20
C SER A 79 6.87 18.62 20.95
N ASP A 80 6.98 18.90 22.25
CA ASP A 80 8.09 18.47 23.09
C ASP A 80 7.72 17.17 23.80
N ILE A 81 8.62 16.20 23.73
CA ILE A 81 8.47 14.91 24.40
C ILE A 81 8.82 15.13 25.89
N PRO A 82 7.97 14.70 26.84
CA PRO A 82 8.28 14.78 28.27
C PRO A 82 9.57 14.05 28.60
N GLU A 83 10.41 14.65 29.48
CA GLU A 83 11.69 14.08 29.87
C GLU A 83 11.54 12.70 30.51
N GLU A 84 10.49 12.49 31.31
CA GLU A 84 10.18 11.20 31.91
C GLU A 84 9.97 10.10 30.86
N GLU A 85 9.31 10.44 29.73
CA GLU A 85 9.12 9.50 28.63
C GLU A 85 10.44 9.19 27.92
N ILE A 86 11.30 10.20 27.73
CA ILE A 86 12.66 10.02 27.15
C ILE A 86 13.47 9.07 28.03
N LEU A 87 13.50 9.31 29.34
CA LEU A 87 14.26 8.51 30.32
C LEU A 87 13.75 7.07 30.44
N SER A 88 12.49 6.82 30.10
CA SER A 88 11.91 5.48 30.12
C SER A 88 12.26 4.61 28.91
N ARG A 89 12.95 5.19 27.92
CA ARG A 89 13.26 4.55 26.63
C ARG A 89 14.77 4.39 26.40
N GLU A 90 15.15 3.51 25.47
CA GLU A 90 16.52 3.45 25.00
C GLU A 90 16.85 4.71 24.18
N ASP A 91 17.96 5.38 24.50
CA ASP A 91 18.41 6.57 23.78
C ASP A 91 19.26 6.20 22.57
N TRP A 92 18.71 6.50 21.38
CA TRP A 92 19.37 6.27 20.08
C TRP A 92 19.63 7.58 19.33
N ARG A 93 19.53 8.75 19.99
CA ARG A 93 19.63 10.07 19.36
C ARG A 93 21.00 10.35 18.76
N ASP A 94 22.05 9.76 19.31
CA ASP A 94 23.42 9.91 18.81
C ASP A 94 23.81 8.87 17.75
N ARG A 95 22.91 7.92 17.45
CA ARG A 95 23.13 6.94 16.40
C ARG A 95 22.63 7.44 15.04
N PRO A 96 23.38 7.23 13.95
CA PRO A 96 23.05 7.78 12.63
C PRO A 96 21.97 6.95 11.93
N VAL A 97 20.79 6.89 12.51
CA VAL A 97 19.60 6.31 11.87
C VAL A 97 19.15 7.22 10.73
N PHE A 98 18.61 6.66 9.67
CA PHE A 98 18.14 7.42 8.52
C PHE A 98 16.87 6.80 7.92
N THR A 99 16.12 7.59 7.16
CA THR A 99 14.92 7.16 6.43
C THR A 99 15.15 7.19 4.91
N ILE A 100 14.40 6.35 4.16
CA ILE A 100 14.35 6.37 2.69
C ILE A 100 12.88 6.35 2.29
N ASP A 101 12.39 7.45 1.70
CA ASP A 101 10.98 7.67 1.43
C ASP A 101 10.75 8.31 0.05
N PRO A 102 9.51 8.26 -0.50
CA PRO A 102 9.16 9.03 -1.68
C PRO A 102 9.41 10.53 -1.51
N ALA A 103 9.75 11.23 -2.58
CA ALA A 103 10.08 12.67 -2.53
C ALA A 103 8.92 13.52 -1.96
N ASP A 104 7.69 13.13 -2.23
CA ASP A 104 6.45 13.79 -1.83
C ASP A 104 5.88 13.32 -0.47
N ALA A 105 6.47 12.28 0.15
CA ALA A 105 6.05 11.78 1.45
C ALA A 105 6.34 12.79 2.58
N ARG A 106 5.46 12.79 3.60
CA ARG A 106 5.57 13.60 4.82
C ARG A 106 5.39 12.77 6.09
N ASP A 107 4.88 11.56 5.97
CA ASP A 107 4.55 10.61 7.02
C ASP A 107 5.61 9.49 7.07
N PHE A 108 6.81 9.82 7.58
CA PHE A 108 7.94 8.90 7.67
C PHE A 108 7.69 7.91 8.81
N ASP A 109 7.26 6.70 8.48
CA ASP A 109 6.93 5.63 9.42
C ASP A 109 8.18 4.94 9.98
N ASP A 110 9.23 4.76 9.16
CA ASP A 110 10.36 3.88 9.45
C ASP A 110 11.72 4.55 9.26
N ALA A 111 12.64 4.26 10.19
CA ALA A 111 14.05 4.60 10.09
C ALA A 111 14.90 3.36 10.36
N ILE A 112 16.05 3.27 9.72
CA ILE A 112 16.92 2.10 9.77
C ILE A 112 18.36 2.45 10.17
N LEU A 113 19.03 1.44 10.77
CA LEU A 113 20.48 1.41 10.94
C LEU A 113 20.97 0.00 10.73
N VAL A 114 22.01 -0.18 9.93
CA VAL A 114 22.70 -1.46 9.73
C VAL A 114 24.16 -1.32 10.10
N GLU A 115 24.63 -2.23 10.92
CA GLU A 115 26.03 -2.33 11.30
C GLU A 115 26.56 -3.74 11.00
N LYS A 116 27.75 -3.84 10.45
CA LYS A 116 28.45 -5.09 10.22
C LYS A 116 29.43 -5.32 11.35
N CYS A 117 29.29 -6.44 12.04
CA CYS A 117 30.16 -6.79 13.17
C CYS A 117 31.45 -7.46 12.68
N ASP A 118 32.50 -7.43 13.51
CA ASP A 118 33.83 -8.02 13.20
C ASP A 118 33.77 -9.52 12.95
N ASP A 119 32.78 -10.21 13.54
CA ASP A 119 32.52 -11.65 13.32
C ASP A 119 31.83 -11.95 11.98
N GLY A 120 31.61 -10.94 11.14
CA GLY A 120 30.90 -11.04 9.87
C GLY A 120 29.38 -11.18 10.00
N SER A 121 28.83 -11.05 11.21
CA SER A 121 27.40 -10.92 11.46
C SER A 121 26.93 -9.50 11.18
N TRP A 122 25.60 -9.33 11.15
CA TRP A 122 24.95 -8.04 10.90
C TRP A 122 24.04 -7.72 12.06
N GLU A 123 23.99 -6.45 12.45
CA GLU A 123 22.94 -5.92 13.30
C GLU A 123 22.09 -4.94 12.49
N LEU A 124 20.79 -5.21 12.40
CA LEU A 124 19.78 -4.36 11.77
C LEU A 124 18.86 -3.84 12.86
N ALA A 125 18.80 -2.54 13.01
CA ALA A 125 17.79 -1.86 13.80
C ALA A 125 16.74 -1.22 12.88
N VAL A 126 15.48 -1.57 13.08
CA VAL A 126 14.31 -0.99 12.41
C VAL A 126 13.51 -0.24 13.46
N HIS A 127 13.45 1.08 13.34
CA HIS A 127 12.72 1.98 14.23
C HIS A 127 11.43 2.41 13.54
N ILE A 128 10.30 2.16 14.17
CA ILE A 128 8.97 2.51 13.66
C ILE A 128 8.34 3.56 14.58
N ALA A 129 7.75 4.59 14.01
CA ALA A 129 7.06 5.65 14.74
C ALA A 129 6.10 5.10 15.80
N ASP A 130 6.25 5.49 17.07
CA ASP A 130 5.38 5.04 18.16
C ASP A 130 4.06 5.82 18.17
N VAL A 131 3.21 5.56 17.19
CA VAL A 131 1.86 6.11 17.11
C VAL A 131 1.03 5.71 18.32
N SER A 132 1.31 4.55 18.94
CA SER A 132 0.59 4.06 20.12
C SER A 132 0.79 4.90 21.38
N TYR A 133 1.83 5.73 21.40
CA TYR A 133 2.03 6.73 22.43
C TYR A 133 0.96 7.81 22.39
N TYR A 134 0.62 8.29 21.21
CA TYR A 134 -0.36 9.38 20.99
C TYR A 134 -1.79 8.84 20.91
N VAL A 135 -2.02 7.79 20.16
CA VAL A 135 -3.34 7.21 19.92
C VAL A 135 -3.63 6.10 20.93
N LYS A 136 -4.25 6.45 22.06
CA LYS A 136 -4.59 5.49 23.12
C LYS A 136 -5.90 4.76 22.80
N PRO A 137 -6.05 3.49 23.25
CA PRO A 137 -7.29 2.73 23.04
C PRO A 137 -8.53 3.47 23.59
N GLY A 138 -9.59 3.54 22.79
CA GLY A 138 -10.89 4.09 23.18
C GLY A 138 -11.01 5.62 23.09
N THR A 139 -9.95 6.36 22.74
CA THR A 139 -9.99 7.82 22.53
C THR A 139 -10.73 8.17 21.24
N GLU A 140 -11.01 9.44 20.99
CA GLU A 140 -11.65 9.87 19.75
C GLU A 140 -10.73 9.69 18.53
N LEU A 141 -9.40 9.86 18.73
CA LEU A 141 -8.37 9.52 17.73
C LEU A 141 -8.39 8.05 17.37
N ASP A 142 -8.45 7.16 18.35
CA ASP A 142 -8.50 5.71 18.14
C ASP A 142 -9.76 5.26 17.41
N LYS A 143 -10.92 5.78 17.83
CA LYS A 143 -12.20 5.50 17.16
C LYS A 143 -12.21 5.95 15.70
N GLU A 144 -11.67 7.14 15.42
CA GLU A 144 -11.61 7.65 14.05
C GLU A 144 -10.60 6.86 13.21
N ALA A 145 -9.42 6.53 13.76
CA ALA A 145 -8.42 5.69 13.10
C ALA A 145 -8.99 4.30 12.77
N PHE A 146 -9.77 3.70 13.69
CA PHE A 146 -10.47 2.44 13.45
C PHE A 146 -11.49 2.57 12.31
N ILE A 147 -12.35 3.61 12.33
CA ILE A 147 -13.35 3.84 11.27
C ILE A 147 -12.68 3.95 9.89
N ARG A 148 -11.58 4.67 9.79
CA ARG A 148 -10.80 4.83 8.56
C ARG A 148 -10.06 3.54 8.17
N GLY A 149 -9.52 2.82 9.14
CA GLY A 149 -8.76 1.59 8.99
C GLY A 149 -7.37 1.77 8.36
N ASN A 150 -7.26 2.68 7.41
CA ASN A 150 -6.01 3.03 6.73
C ASN A 150 -6.10 4.40 6.05
N SER A 151 -4.94 4.98 5.70
CA SER A 151 -4.88 6.12 4.78
C SER A 151 -5.20 5.66 3.35
N THR A 152 -5.86 6.54 2.55
CA THR A 152 -6.21 6.27 1.14
C THR A 152 -5.46 7.26 0.25
N TYR A 153 -4.69 6.74 -0.72
CA TYR A 153 -3.81 7.52 -1.60
C TYR A 153 -4.46 7.68 -2.98
N LEU A 154 -5.32 8.70 -3.13
CA LEU A 154 -5.89 9.01 -4.42
C LEU A 154 -4.84 9.70 -5.32
N VAL A 155 -5.13 9.78 -6.60
CA VAL A 155 -4.18 10.32 -7.59
C VAL A 155 -3.79 11.78 -7.34
N ASP A 156 -4.66 12.59 -6.71
CA ASP A 156 -4.48 14.02 -6.46
C ASP A 156 -4.30 14.39 -4.98
N ARG A 157 -4.65 13.48 -4.07
CA ARG A 157 -4.62 13.74 -2.62
C ARG A 157 -4.57 12.49 -1.78
N VAL A 158 -4.14 12.66 -0.53
CA VAL A 158 -4.21 11.62 0.50
C VAL A 158 -5.38 11.92 1.44
N ILE A 159 -6.17 10.90 1.77
CA ILE A 159 -7.13 10.93 2.88
C ILE A 159 -6.46 10.19 4.04
N PRO A 160 -5.86 10.89 5.00
CA PRO A 160 -5.03 10.27 6.03
C PRO A 160 -5.87 9.54 7.09
N MET A 161 -5.30 8.49 7.69
CA MET A 161 -5.89 7.77 8.82
C MET A 161 -5.90 8.63 10.09
N LEU A 162 -4.86 9.42 10.30
CA LEU A 162 -4.68 10.30 11.46
C LEU A 162 -4.63 11.77 11.03
N PRO A 163 -5.01 12.75 11.88
CA PRO A 163 -4.80 14.17 11.61
C PRO A 163 -3.35 14.49 11.27
N GLU A 164 -3.14 15.47 10.38
CA GLU A 164 -1.80 15.84 9.88
C GLU A 164 -0.84 16.29 10.99
N VAL A 165 -1.35 16.87 12.08
CA VAL A 165 -0.54 17.18 13.28
C VAL A 165 0.18 15.95 13.81
N LEU A 166 -0.45 14.78 13.75
CA LEU A 166 0.16 13.50 14.14
C LEU A 166 0.91 12.88 12.97
N SER A 167 0.25 12.66 11.82
CA SER A 167 0.83 11.89 10.72
C SER A 167 2.05 12.54 10.09
N ASN A 168 2.02 13.84 9.85
CA ASN A 168 3.11 14.59 9.22
C ASN A 168 4.00 15.31 10.24
N GLY A 169 3.53 15.43 11.49
CA GLY A 169 4.15 16.19 12.58
C GLY A 169 4.80 15.28 13.64
N LEU A 170 4.03 14.98 14.70
CA LEU A 170 4.57 14.37 15.94
C LEU A 170 5.03 12.92 15.76
N CYS A 171 4.34 12.15 14.90
CA CYS A 171 4.71 10.75 14.64
C CYS A 171 5.79 10.62 13.57
N SER A 172 5.79 11.49 12.56
CA SER A 172 6.72 11.39 11.43
C SER A 172 8.18 11.52 11.87
N LEU A 173 9.05 10.59 11.43
CA LEU A 173 10.46 10.52 11.79
C LEU A 173 11.29 11.54 11.00
N VAL A 174 10.90 12.83 11.08
CA VAL A 174 11.55 13.92 10.36
C VAL A 174 13.00 14.14 10.84
N PRO A 175 13.92 14.54 9.96
CA PRO A 175 15.32 14.76 10.32
C PRO A 175 15.50 15.82 11.41
N GLY A 176 16.48 15.59 12.31
CA GLY A 176 16.91 16.54 13.34
C GLY A 176 15.92 16.76 14.50
N LYS A 177 14.82 15.99 14.55
CA LYS A 177 13.86 16.04 15.66
C LYS A 177 13.89 14.76 16.47
N ASP A 178 13.71 14.89 17.79
CA ASP A 178 13.53 13.73 18.66
C ASP A 178 12.16 13.08 18.39
N ARG A 179 12.16 11.77 18.22
CA ARG A 179 10.94 10.99 17.90
C ARG A 179 10.89 9.70 18.70
N LEU A 180 9.69 9.37 19.15
CA LEU A 180 9.41 8.12 19.86
C LEU A 180 9.22 6.99 18.86
N THR A 181 9.87 5.85 19.13
CA THR A 181 9.78 4.68 18.26
C THR A 181 9.60 3.38 19.03
N HIS A 182 9.01 2.38 18.35
CA HIS A 182 9.21 0.97 18.65
C HIS A 182 10.33 0.45 17.76
N ALA A 183 11.32 -0.19 18.36
CA ALA A 183 12.47 -0.72 17.65
C ALA A 183 12.44 -2.25 17.61
N ALA A 184 12.71 -2.82 16.43
CA ALA A 184 13.05 -4.22 16.23
C ALA A 184 14.54 -4.32 15.89
N ILE A 185 15.35 -4.89 16.79
CA ILE A 185 16.79 -5.03 16.63
C ILE A 185 17.09 -6.49 16.41
N MET A 186 17.63 -6.79 15.24
CA MET A 186 17.80 -8.14 14.72
C MET A 186 19.27 -8.40 14.39
N LYS A 187 19.84 -9.47 14.95
CA LYS A 187 21.18 -9.92 14.59
C LYS A 187 21.09 -11.08 13.58
N PHE A 188 21.84 -10.99 12.50
CA PHE A 188 21.90 -11.99 11.44
C PHE A 188 23.33 -12.53 11.29
N ASN A 189 23.45 -13.81 10.97
CA ASN A 189 24.75 -14.35 10.56
C ASN A 189 25.09 -13.95 9.11
N SER A 190 26.30 -14.24 8.65
CA SER A 190 26.78 -13.94 7.29
C SER A 190 25.92 -14.51 6.15
N LYS A 191 25.06 -15.52 6.44
CA LYS A 191 24.11 -16.13 5.49
C LYS A 191 22.69 -15.53 5.58
N GLY A 192 22.49 -14.46 6.37
CA GLY A 192 21.18 -13.83 6.57
C GLY A 192 20.20 -14.63 7.44
N SER A 193 20.68 -15.60 8.25
CA SER A 193 19.84 -16.27 9.23
C SER A 193 19.79 -15.47 10.52
N VAL A 194 18.61 -15.31 11.09
CA VAL A 194 18.40 -14.62 12.36
C VAL A 194 19.11 -15.38 13.49
N ILE A 195 19.98 -14.71 14.23
CA ILE A 195 20.65 -15.19 15.43
C ILE A 195 19.82 -14.82 16.67
N SER A 196 19.46 -13.55 16.77
CA SER A 196 18.68 -13.03 17.90
C SER A 196 17.82 -11.86 17.47
N VAL A 197 16.74 -11.63 18.23
CA VAL A 197 15.83 -10.49 18.06
C VAL A 197 15.50 -9.94 19.43
N ARG A 198 15.53 -8.63 19.57
CA ARG A 198 15.00 -7.90 20.71
C ARG A 198 14.12 -6.75 20.28
N PHE A 199 13.19 -6.37 21.12
CA PHE A 199 12.29 -5.25 20.91
C PHE A 199 12.41 -4.29 22.09
N CYS A 200 12.39 -2.98 21.78
CA CYS A 200 12.39 -1.95 22.81
C CYS A 200 11.60 -0.72 22.34
N LYS A 201 11.22 0.11 23.30
CA LYS A 201 10.84 1.48 23.02
C LYS A 201 12.10 2.33 22.98
N ALA A 202 12.23 3.22 22.01
CA ALA A 202 13.41 4.05 21.85
C ALA A 202 13.04 5.51 21.55
N VAL A 203 14.01 6.39 21.78
CA VAL A 203 14.03 7.77 21.28
C VAL A 203 15.12 7.86 20.25
N ILE A 204 14.79 8.33 19.06
CA ILE A 204 15.75 8.55 17.97
C ILE A 204 15.78 10.02 17.57
N ARG A 205 16.87 10.42 16.93
CA ARG A 205 16.97 11.65 16.14
C ARG A 205 17.43 11.26 14.75
N ASN A 206 16.49 11.29 13.78
CA ASN A 206 16.80 10.94 12.40
C ASN A 206 17.94 11.85 11.89
N ALA A 207 19.06 11.25 11.52
CA ALA A 207 20.23 11.97 11.08
C ALA A 207 20.14 12.44 9.62
N HIS A 208 19.39 11.70 8.77
CA HIS A 208 19.23 12.04 7.37
C HIS A 208 17.98 11.40 6.77
N ARG A 209 17.32 12.10 5.84
CA ARG A 209 16.25 11.55 5.01
C ARG A 209 16.73 11.50 3.57
N PHE A 210 16.68 10.33 2.96
CA PHE A 210 16.88 10.12 1.53
C PHE A 210 15.54 10.03 0.79
N THR A 211 15.52 10.50 -0.44
CA THR A 211 14.54 10.00 -1.41
C THR A 211 15.00 8.67 -1.99
N TYR A 212 14.08 7.88 -2.57
CA TYR A 212 14.46 6.64 -3.24
C TYR A 212 15.45 6.89 -4.37
N GLU A 213 15.30 8.00 -5.12
CA GLU A 213 16.18 8.40 -6.21
C GLU A 213 17.59 8.75 -5.73
N GLU A 214 17.71 9.46 -4.61
CA GLU A 214 19.01 9.79 -4.00
C GLU A 214 19.71 8.53 -3.48
N ALA A 215 18.98 7.67 -2.76
CA ALA A 215 19.51 6.41 -2.27
C ALA A 215 19.95 5.49 -3.43
N TYR A 216 19.12 5.38 -4.50
CA TYR A 216 19.47 4.63 -5.71
C TYR A 216 20.75 5.15 -6.36
N SER A 217 20.88 6.46 -6.50
CA SER A 217 22.05 7.10 -7.12
C SER A 217 23.33 6.79 -6.34
N LEU A 218 23.28 6.88 -5.00
CA LEU A 218 24.42 6.56 -4.12
C LEU A 218 24.76 5.06 -4.12
N LEU A 219 23.75 4.19 -4.18
CA LEU A 219 23.96 2.74 -4.26
C LEU A 219 24.59 2.31 -5.60
N LYS A 220 24.26 2.99 -6.70
CA LYS A 220 24.85 2.75 -8.03
C LYS A 220 26.25 3.31 -8.15
N LYS A 221 26.49 4.49 -7.58
CA LYS A 221 27.77 5.19 -7.64
C LYS A 221 28.10 5.75 -6.24
N PRO A 222 28.74 4.94 -5.37
CA PRO A 222 29.11 5.38 -4.05
C PRO A 222 30.02 6.63 -4.08
N ASP A 223 29.69 7.62 -3.24
CA ASP A 223 30.47 8.82 -3.06
C ASP A 223 31.20 8.77 -1.72
N PRO A 224 32.56 8.66 -1.70
CA PRO A 224 33.33 8.63 -0.46
C PRO A 224 33.23 9.89 0.39
N LYS A 225 32.77 11.01 -0.18
CA LYS A 225 32.57 12.26 0.55
C LYS A 225 31.24 12.31 1.28
N ASN A 226 30.29 11.45 0.90
CA ASN A 226 29.00 11.35 1.57
C ASN A 226 29.10 10.37 2.75
N ALA A 227 28.90 10.89 3.98
CA ALA A 227 29.00 10.11 5.22
C ALA A 227 28.05 8.90 5.30
N PHE A 228 26.98 8.88 4.49
CA PHE A 228 26.02 7.79 4.45
C PHE A 228 26.25 6.79 3.32
N SER A 229 27.16 7.06 2.38
CA SER A 229 27.38 6.19 1.22
C SER A 229 27.81 4.77 1.62
N GLU A 230 28.73 4.64 2.57
CA GLU A 230 29.16 3.35 3.12
C GLU A 230 28.01 2.64 3.87
N ARG A 231 27.22 3.41 4.64
CA ARG A 231 26.07 2.87 5.38
C ARG A 231 24.99 2.30 4.45
N LEU A 232 24.68 3.01 3.37
CA LEU A 232 23.75 2.53 2.33
C LEU A 232 24.29 1.28 1.65
N THR A 233 25.59 1.24 1.33
CA THR A 233 26.23 0.06 0.72
C THR A 233 26.14 -1.14 1.67
N THR A 234 26.47 -0.95 2.96
CA THR A 234 26.39 -1.96 4.01
C THR A 234 24.93 -2.46 4.16
N ALA A 235 23.97 -1.56 4.16
CA ALA A 235 22.56 -1.92 4.23
C ALA A 235 22.12 -2.73 3.01
N TRP A 236 22.57 -2.37 1.81
CA TRP A 236 22.25 -3.12 0.59
C TRP A 236 22.86 -4.52 0.58
N GLU A 237 24.09 -4.70 1.08
CA GLU A 237 24.71 -6.04 1.21
C GLU A 237 23.85 -7.00 2.04
N LEU A 238 23.33 -6.51 3.19
CA LEU A 238 22.42 -7.29 4.02
C LEU A 238 21.09 -7.53 3.30
N ALA A 239 20.46 -6.49 2.75
CA ALA A 239 19.18 -6.61 2.05
C ALA A 239 19.25 -7.62 0.89
N LYS A 240 20.32 -7.57 0.08
CA LYS A 240 20.58 -8.53 -1.01
C LYS A 240 20.68 -9.97 -0.48
N THR A 241 21.32 -10.16 0.67
CA THR A 241 21.45 -11.47 1.31
C THR A 241 20.10 -12.00 1.77
N LEU A 242 19.29 -11.15 2.43
CA LEU A 242 17.92 -11.48 2.87
C LEU A 242 17.02 -11.80 1.68
N ARG A 243 17.04 -10.99 0.62
CA ARG A 243 16.27 -11.19 -0.61
C ARG A 243 16.61 -12.52 -1.27
N SER A 244 17.90 -12.81 -1.44
CA SER A 244 18.33 -14.09 -2.00
C SER A 244 17.82 -15.28 -1.20
N ARG A 245 17.83 -15.19 0.12
CA ARG A 245 17.31 -16.22 1.01
C ARG A 245 15.80 -16.36 0.90
N ARG A 246 15.07 -15.25 0.85
CA ARG A 246 13.59 -15.22 0.70
C ARG A 246 13.16 -15.97 -0.56
N PHE A 247 13.80 -15.70 -1.69
CA PHE A 247 13.48 -16.39 -2.93
C PHE A 247 13.89 -17.88 -2.90
N LYS A 248 15.01 -18.23 -2.27
CA LYS A 248 15.36 -19.65 -2.06
C LYS A 248 14.33 -20.39 -1.20
N SER A 249 13.60 -19.68 -0.33
CA SER A 249 12.54 -20.25 0.50
C SER A 249 11.19 -20.40 -0.22
N GLY A 250 11.07 -19.98 -1.49
CA GLY A 250 9.86 -20.14 -2.28
C GLY A 250 8.99 -18.88 -2.41
N ALA A 251 9.47 -17.69 -2.00
CA ALA A 251 8.76 -16.45 -2.25
C ALA A 251 8.62 -16.18 -3.75
N LEU A 252 7.46 -15.67 -4.16
CA LEU A 252 7.18 -15.40 -5.57
C LEU A 252 7.57 -13.96 -5.93
N GLU A 253 8.27 -13.79 -7.05
CA GLU A 253 8.62 -12.49 -7.61
C GLU A 253 7.55 -12.08 -8.63
N LEU A 254 6.57 -11.34 -8.14
CA LEU A 254 5.42 -10.89 -8.94
C LEU A 254 5.46 -9.37 -9.16
N ASP A 255 6.67 -8.80 -9.18
CA ASP A 255 6.85 -7.38 -9.43
C ASP A 255 6.24 -7.03 -10.79
N MET A 256 5.26 -6.12 -10.75
CA MET A 256 4.61 -5.54 -11.91
C MET A 256 4.96 -4.06 -11.92
N PRO A 257 5.34 -3.50 -13.06
CA PRO A 257 5.55 -2.06 -13.15
C PRO A 257 4.22 -1.35 -12.90
N GLU A 258 4.29 -0.21 -12.22
CA GLU A 258 3.14 0.66 -11.98
C GLU A 258 3.27 1.92 -12.83
N ILE A 259 2.14 2.45 -13.30
CA ILE A 259 2.09 3.74 -13.98
C ILE A 259 1.61 4.81 -13.01
N LYS A 260 2.47 5.76 -12.72
CA LYS A 260 2.13 6.94 -11.91
C LYS A 260 1.71 8.07 -12.84
N VAL A 261 0.51 8.60 -12.63
CA VAL A 261 0.00 9.75 -13.37
C VAL A 261 0.49 11.03 -12.70
N ILE A 262 1.18 11.88 -13.44
CA ILE A 262 1.61 13.19 -12.97
C ILE A 262 0.54 14.21 -13.31
N LEU A 263 0.11 14.95 -12.29
CA LEU A 263 -0.91 16.00 -12.41
C LEU A 263 -0.27 17.37 -12.29
N GLU A 264 -0.82 18.36 -13.01
CA GLU A 264 -0.58 19.77 -12.75
C GLU A 264 -1.45 20.25 -11.57
N GLU A 265 -1.26 21.49 -11.08
CA GLU A 265 -2.02 22.08 -9.97
C GLU A 265 -3.53 22.12 -10.22
N SER A 266 -3.95 22.19 -11.47
CA SER A 266 -5.37 22.14 -11.87
C SER A 266 -6.00 20.74 -11.74
N GLY A 267 -5.19 19.71 -11.45
CA GLY A 267 -5.63 18.31 -11.37
C GLY A 267 -5.71 17.62 -12.75
N LYS A 268 -5.23 18.25 -13.83
CA LYS A 268 -5.15 17.62 -15.16
C LYS A 268 -3.89 16.75 -15.28
N PRO A 269 -3.98 15.60 -15.95
CA PRO A 269 -2.82 14.75 -16.18
C PRO A 269 -1.92 15.37 -17.26
N THR A 270 -0.60 15.44 -16.96
CA THR A 270 0.41 16.01 -17.86
C THR A 270 1.41 14.99 -18.35
N ASN A 271 1.70 13.95 -17.56
CA ASN A 271 2.68 12.94 -17.90
C ASN A 271 2.37 11.60 -17.22
N LEU A 272 2.90 10.53 -17.79
CA LEU A 272 2.87 9.18 -17.24
C LEU A 272 4.29 8.72 -16.96
N VAL A 273 4.56 8.29 -15.74
CA VAL A 273 5.88 7.81 -15.33
C VAL A 273 5.77 6.35 -14.89
N ARG A 274 6.59 5.50 -15.49
CA ARG A 274 6.71 4.10 -15.04
C ARG A 274 7.54 4.05 -13.77
N SER A 275 6.94 3.56 -12.71
CA SER A 275 7.64 3.31 -11.44
C SER A 275 8.22 1.90 -11.46
N GLU A 276 9.49 1.77 -11.16
CA GLU A 276 10.20 0.49 -11.07
C GLU A 276 10.60 0.22 -9.62
N ASN A 277 10.53 -1.04 -9.22
CA ASN A 277 11.01 -1.51 -7.92
C ASN A 277 12.54 -1.70 -7.97
N ASP A 278 13.28 -0.60 -7.86
CA ASP A 278 14.73 -0.60 -7.90
C ASP A 278 15.39 -1.07 -6.58
N ILE A 279 16.73 -1.08 -6.53
CA ILE A 279 17.50 -1.58 -5.39
C ILE A 279 17.27 -0.77 -4.09
N SER A 280 16.89 0.49 -4.18
CA SER A 280 16.59 1.31 -2.99
C SER A 280 15.25 0.92 -2.38
N HIS A 281 14.25 0.63 -3.21
CA HIS A 281 12.96 0.10 -2.78
C HIS A 281 13.10 -1.32 -2.20
N GLN A 282 13.87 -2.19 -2.89
CA GLN A 282 14.13 -3.55 -2.44
C GLN A 282 14.85 -3.60 -1.10
N LEU A 283 15.75 -2.63 -0.81
CA LEU A 283 16.44 -2.52 0.47
C LEU A 283 15.44 -2.32 1.61
N ILE A 284 14.59 -1.33 1.50
CA ILE A 284 13.56 -1.03 2.52
C ILE A 284 12.56 -2.18 2.64
N GLU A 285 12.09 -2.74 1.50
CA GLU A 285 11.18 -3.90 1.49
C GLU A 285 11.72 -5.04 2.35
N GLU A 286 12.98 -5.48 2.12
CA GLU A 286 13.54 -6.63 2.84
C GLU A 286 13.66 -6.36 4.35
N PHE A 287 13.97 -5.15 4.77
CA PHE A 287 14.07 -4.81 6.19
C PHE A 287 12.70 -4.73 6.86
N MET A 288 11.71 -4.18 6.17
CA MET A 288 10.33 -4.16 6.65
C MET A 288 9.75 -5.57 6.73
N LEU A 289 10.03 -6.43 5.73
CA LEU A 289 9.64 -7.84 5.76
C LEU A 289 10.29 -8.60 6.94
N ALA A 290 11.56 -8.33 7.22
CA ALA A 290 12.27 -8.96 8.34
C ALA A 290 11.69 -8.53 9.70
N ALA A 291 11.42 -7.23 9.89
CA ALA A 291 10.83 -6.70 11.11
C ALA A 291 9.40 -7.25 11.33
N ASN A 292 8.56 -7.24 10.30
CA ASN A 292 7.20 -7.77 10.32
C ASN A 292 7.17 -9.26 10.72
N GLU A 293 8.05 -10.09 10.13
CA GLU A 293 8.18 -11.50 10.46
C GLU A 293 8.66 -11.72 11.90
N ALA A 294 9.66 -10.94 12.33
CA ALA A 294 10.22 -11.04 13.68
C ALA A 294 9.17 -10.73 14.76
N VAL A 295 8.39 -9.65 14.56
CA VAL A 295 7.30 -9.26 15.47
C VAL A 295 6.21 -10.33 15.49
N ALA A 296 5.76 -10.81 14.32
CA ALA A 296 4.73 -11.86 14.23
C ALA A 296 5.16 -13.13 14.98
N LYS A 297 6.40 -13.58 14.77
CA LYS A 297 6.97 -14.76 15.45
C LYS A 297 7.06 -14.56 16.97
N HIS A 298 7.50 -13.37 17.40
CA HIS A 298 7.62 -13.06 18.84
C HIS A 298 6.27 -13.10 19.54
N ILE A 299 5.24 -12.41 18.99
CA ILE A 299 3.89 -12.37 19.57
C ILE A 299 3.28 -13.78 19.61
N LYS A 300 3.41 -14.54 18.51
CA LYS A 300 2.92 -15.93 18.45
C LYS A 300 3.58 -16.82 19.49
N ASN A 301 4.91 -16.74 19.64
CA ASN A 301 5.65 -17.54 20.64
C ASN A 301 5.25 -17.20 22.08
N LYS A 302 4.75 -15.99 22.33
CA LYS A 302 4.20 -15.57 23.63
C LYS A 302 2.72 -15.95 23.80
N MET A 303 2.14 -16.65 22.83
CA MET A 303 0.74 -17.13 22.82
C MET A 303 -0.27 -16.00 23.10
N ARG A 304 -0.01 -14.81 22.56
CA ARG A 304 -0.89 -13.64 22.70
C ARG A 304 -1.73 -13.46 21.44
N PRO A 305 -3.04 -13.20 21.57
CA PRO A 305 -3.87 -12.80 20.44
C PRO A 305 -3.35 -11.50 19.81
N SER A 306 -3.32 -11.46 18.49
CA SER A 306 -2.88 -10.29 17.71
C SER A 306 -3.52 -10.30 16.34
N LEU A 307 -3.18 -9.30 15.52
CA LEU A 307 -3.53 -9.28 14.10
C LEU A 307 -2.36 -9.81 13.27
N PHE A 308 -2.68 -10.66 12.31
CA PHE A 308 -1.74 -11.20 11.35
C PHE A 308 -2.14 -10.79 9.94
N ARG A 309 -1.15 -10.60 9.07
CA ARG A 309 -1.38 -10.43 7.64
C ARG A 309 -1.27 -11.80 6.99
N VAL A 310 -2.39 -12.30 6.49
CA VAL A 310 -2.50 -13.66 5.96
C VAL A 310 -2.74 -13.65 4.47
N HIS A 311 -2.15 -14.62 3.79
CA HIS A 311 -2.36 -14.88 2.37
C HIS A 311 -2.42 -16.39 2.19
N GLU A 312 -3.62 -16.92 2.11
CA GLU A 312 -3.83 -18.35 1.95
C GLU A 312 -3.34 -18.86 0.60
N SER A 313 -3.10 -20.16 0.51
CA SER A 313 -2.76 -20.82 -0.76
C SER A 313 -3.90 -20.68 -1.78
N PRO A 314 -3.58 -20.64 -3.07
CA PRO A 314 -4.58 -20.65 -4.13
C PRO A 314 -5.47 -21.89 -4.10
N ASP A 315 -6.70 -21.75 -4.62
CA ASP A 315 -7.61 -22.88 -4.80
C ASP A 315 -7.15 -23.78 -5.97
N ALA A 316 -7.32 -25.09 -5.83
CA ALA A 316 -6.87 -26.07 -6.83
C ALA A 316 -7.47 -25.81 -8.24
N ASP A 317 -8.75 -25.44 -8.32
CA ASP A 317 -9.43 -25.14 -9.59
C ASP A 317 -8.78 -23.93 -10.30
N LYS A 318 -8.46 -22.89 -9.55
CA LYS A 318 -7.79 -21.70 -10.11
C LYS A 318 -6.36 -22.00 -10.56
N LEU A 319 -5.64 -22.87 -9.85
CA LEU A 319 -4.33 -23.33 -10.28
C LEU A 319 -4.39 -24.20 -11.53
N PHE A 320 -5.45 -24.99 -11.67
CA PHE A 320 -5.72 -25.75 -12.89
C PHE A 320 -5.95 -24.81 -14.08
N ASP A 321 -6.80 -23.80 -13.94
CA ASP A 321 -7.05 -22.79 -14.98
C ASP A 321 -5.76 -22.05 -15.35
N PHE A 322 -4.96 -21.69 -14.35
CA PHE A 322 -3.65 -21.07 -14.58
C PHE A 322 -2.71 -21.99 -15.37
N ARG A 323 -2.67 -23.29 -15.04
CA ARG A 323 -1.89 -24.28 -15.80
C ARG A 323 -2.34 -24.33 -17.27
N GLN A 324 -3.64 -24.32 -17.54
CA GLN A 324 -4.16 -24.31 -18.91
C GLN A 324 -3.73 -23.04 -19.65
N LEU A 325 -3.74 -21.89 -18.98
CA LEU A 325 -3.23 -20.64 -19.55
C LEU A 325 -1.75 -20.78 -19.92
N VAL A 326 -0.89 -21.29 -19.05
CA VAL A 326 0.54 -21.49 -19.31
C VAL A 326 0.77 -22.40 -20.52
N LEU A 327 0.04 -23.51 -20.57
CA LEU A 327 0.13 -24.47 -21.68
C LEU A 327 -0.34 -23.87 -23.01
N SER A 328 -1.36 -22.98 -23.00
CA SER A 328 -1.85 -22.30 -24.21
C SER A 328 -0.82 -21.37 -24.87
N TYR A 329 0.17 -20.91 -24.10
CA TYR A 329 1.33 -20.18 -24.60
C TYR A 329 2.54 -21.06 -24.97
N GLY A 330 2.36 -22.39 -25.02
CA GLY A 330 3.43 -23.35 -25.35
C GLY A 330 4.51 -23.44 -24.27
N LEU A 331 4.19 -23.02 -23.03
CA LEU A 331 5.09 -23.10 -21.88
C LEU A 331 4.74 -24.34 -21.05
N GLU A 332 5.74 -24.87 -20.34
CA GLU A 332 5.54 -26.01 -19.44
C GLU A 332 5.62 -25.56 -17.99
N ILE A 333 4.77 -26.15 -17.15
CA ILE A 333 4.80 -26.01 -15.70
C ILE A 333 4.50 -27.38 -15.08
N GLY A 334 5.29 -27.74 -14.06
CA GLY A 334 5.06 -28.94 -13.25
C GLY A 334 3.81 -28.81 -12.40
N ASP A 335 3.93 -29.07 -11.10
CA ASP A 335 2.82 -28.84 -10.15
C ASP A 335 2.71 -27.35 -9.80
N PRO A 336 1.65 -26.63 -10.23
CA PRO A 336 1.50 -25.20 -9.95
C PRO A 336 1.22 -24.90 -8.47
N SER A 337 0.97 -25.91 -7.63
CA SER A 337 0.86 -25.72 -6.18
C SER A 337 2.23 -25.60 -5.51
N ALA A 338 3.30 -26.07 -6.18
CA ALA A 338 4.67 -26.02 -5.68
C ALA A 338 5.33 -24.66 -5.98
N PRO A 339 5.71 -23.85 -4.97
CA PRO A 339 6.30 -22.53 -5.18
C PRO A 339 7.56 -22.55 -6.08
N ASN A 340 8.36 -23.62 -5.99
CA ASN A 340 9.57 -23.77 -6.81
C ASN A 340 9.26 -23.90 -8.32
N GLU A 341 8.16 -24.55 -8.68
CA GLU A 341 7.73 -24.67 -10.07
C GLU A 341 7.23 -23.33 -10.60
N LEU A 342 6.48 -22.57 -9.78
CA LEU A 342 6.10 -21.20 -10.12
C LEU A 342 7.31 -20.30 -10.30
N GLN A 343 8.33 -20.41 -9.43
CA GLN A 343 9.56 -19.63 -9.57
C GLN A 343 10.34 -19.98 -10.84
N LYS A 344 10.43 -21.27 -11.21
CA LYS A 344 11.05 -21.69 -12.47
C LYS A 344 10.33 -21.09 -13.67
N LEU A 345 8.99 -21.15 -13.67
CA LEU A 345 8.18 -20.55 -14.71
C LEU A 345 8.45 -19.04 -14.81
N LEU A 346 8.33 -18.30 -13.67
CA LEU A 346 8.54 -16.85 -13.65
C LEU A 346 9.93 -16.45 -14.17
N LYS A 347 10.97 -17.20 -13.83
CA LYS A 347 12.32 -16.98 -14.40
C LYS A 347 12.39 -17.27 -15.89
N SER A 348 11.72 -18.31 -16.38
CA SER A 348 11.77 -18.71 -17.79
C SER A 348 11.07 -17.72 -18.72
N ILE A 349 10.11 -16.95 -18.20
CA ILE A 349 9.35 -15.98 -18.97
C ILE A 349 9.90 -14.55 -18.87
N GLN A 350 10.91 -14.32 -18.02
CA GLN A 350 11.47 -12.98 -17.79
C GLN A 350 11.99 -12.37 -19.11
N GLY A 351 11.52 -11.15 -19.44
CA GLY A 351 11.83 -10.44 -20.67
C GLY A 351 11.12 -10.95 -21.92
N ARG A 352 10.22 -11.95 -21.81
CA ARG A 352 9.42 -12.44 -22.94
C ARG A 352 8.11 -11.63 -23.07
N MET A 353 7.50 -11.70 -24.25
CA MET A 353 6.22 -11.04 -24.51
C MET A 353 5.09 -11.58 -23.62
N GLU A 354 5.14 -12.86 -23.27
CA GLU A 354 4.14 -13.55 -22.44
C GLU A 354 4.28 -13.26 -20.94
N GLU A 355 5.38 -12.66 -20.49
CA GLU A 355 5.68 -12.45 -19.08
C GLU A 355 4.52 -11.77 -18.35
N HIS A 356 4.00 -10.68 -18.90
CA HIS A 356 2.93 -9.92 -18.28
C HIS A 356 1.65 -10.74 -18.15
N VAL A 357 1.24 -11.44 -19.21
CA VAL A 357 0.00 -12.25 -19.23
C VAL A 357 0.07 -13.38 -18.22
N ILE A 358 1.20 -14.06 -18.16
CA ILE A 358 1.41 -15.17 -17.21
C ILE A 358 1.44 -14.66 -15.77
N LYS A 359 2.13 -13.55 -15.48
CA LYS A 359 2.11 -12.93 -14.15
C LYS A 359 0.71 -12.52 -13.71
N VAL A 360 -0.06 -11.87 -14.60
CA VAL A 360 -1.46 -11.50 -14.33
C VAL A 360 -2.34 -12.74 -14.13
N GLY A 361 -2.15 -13.79 -14.94
CA GLY A 361 -2.85 -15.07 -14.78
C GLY A 361 -2.58 -15.70 -13.41
N LEU A 362 -1.31 -15.71 -12.99
CA LEU A 362 -0.92 -16.20 -11.67
C LEU A 362 -1.55 -15.37 -10.54
N LEU A 363 -1.48 -14.03 -10.62
CA LEU A 363 -2.12 -13.15 -9.63
C LEU A 363 -3.64 -13.38 -9.51
N ARG A 364 -4.33 -13.64 -10.63
CA ARG A 364 -5.77 -13.96 -10.64
C ARG A 364 -6.10 -15.30 -10.00
N SER A 365 -5.16 -16.25 -10.04
CA SER A 365 -5.34 -17.55 -9.39
C SER A 365 -5.15 -17.47 -7.87
N MET A 366 -4.46 -16.43 -7.37
CA MET A 366 -4.19 -16.26 -5.94
C MET A 366 -5.39 -15.71 -5.18
N LYS A 367 -5.50 -16.05 -3.91
CA LYS A 367 -6.38 -15.39 -2.97
C LYS A 367 -5.84 -13.99 -2.66
N ARG A 368 -6.70 -13.10 -2.19
CA ARG A 368 -6.25 -11.78 -1.72
C ARG A 368 -5.72 -11.91 -0.30
N ALA A 369 -4.64 -11.21 -0.01
CA ALA A 369 -4.17 -11.06 1.36
C ALA A 369 -5.22 -10.29 2.19
N SER A 370 -5.35 -10.65 3.46
CA SER A 370 -6.30 -10.04 4.41
C SER A 370 -5.70 -10.00 5.81
N TYR A 371 -6.39 -9.37 6.75
CA TYR A 371 -6.05 -9.48 8.16
C TYR A 371 -6.87 -10.58 8.83
N SER A 372 -6.27 -11.25 9.82
CA SER A 372 -6.88 -12.30 10.63
C SER A 372 -6.31 -12.30 12.02
N ALA A 373 -7.10 -12.72 13.01
CA ALA A 373 -6.60 -13.04 14.35
C ALA A 373 -5.83 -14.38 14.39
N ASP A 374 -6.05 -15.26 13.39
CA ASP A 374 -5.34 -16.52 13.24
C ASP A 374 -4.08 -16.36 12.37
N PRO A 375 -2.93 -16.92 12.78
CA PRO A 375 -1.67 -16.87 12.05
C PRO A 375 -1.61 -17.93 10.94
N LEU A 376 -2.40 -17.77 9.87
CA LEU A 376 -2.51 -18.73 8.76
C LEU A 376 -1.30 -18.70 7.78
N GLY A 377 -0.33 -17.82 8.01
CA GLY A 377 0.83 -17.65 7.14
C GLY A 377 0.57 -16.77 5.91
N HIS A 378 1.61 -16.54 5.12
CA HIS A 378 1.56 -15.71 3.93
C HIS A 378 2.19 -16.41 2.73
N TYR A 379 1.36 -17.04 1.89
CA TYR A 379 1.78 -17.86 0.76
C TYR A 379 2.74 -17.13 -0.20
N GLY A 380 2.36 -15.97 -0.72
CA GLY A 380 3.17 -15.23 -1.69
C GLY A 380 4.56 -14.81 -1.17
N LEU A 381 4.69 -14.56 0.14
CA LEU A 381 5.97 -14.23 0.79
C LEU A 381 6.71 -15.47 1.31
N SER A 382 6.10 -16.66 1.23
CA SER A 382 6.64 -17.90 1.83
C SER A 382 6.97 -17.74 3.33
N LYS A 383 6.06 -17.07 4.09
CA LYS A 383 6.22 -16.81 5.51
C LYS A 383 5.17 -17.57 6.32
N THR A 384 5.62 -18.32 7.33
CA THR A 384 4.71 -19.02 8.26
C THR A 384 4.08 -18.09 9.30
N ASN A 385 4.75 -17.00 9.64
CA ASN A 385 4.26 -15.98 10.55
C ASN A 385 4.53 -14.62 9.94
N TYR A 386 3.48 -13.83 9.75
CA TYR A 386 3.62 -12.51 9.17
C TYR A 386 2.56 -11.57 9.72
N THR A 387 2.95 -10.36 10.03
CA THR A 387 2.06 -9.28 10.45
C THR A 387 2.49 -7.97 9.81
N HIS A 388 1.69 -6.94 9.94
CA HIS A 388 2.10 -5.57 9.65
C HIS A 388 2.44 -4.85 10.94
N PHE A 389 3.64 -4.29 11.02
CA PHE A 389 4.18 -3.56 12.17
C PHE A 389 4.80 -2.22 11.74
N THR A 390 5.19 -2.10 10.48
CA THR A 390 6.14 -1.08 10.01
C THR A 390 5.50 0.22 9.52
N SER A 391 4.15 0.37 9.56
CA SER A 391 3.50 1.60 9.10
C SER A 391 2.26 1.99 9.92
N PRO A 392 2.41 2.30 11.23
CA PRO A 392 1.29 2.61 12.12
C PRO A 392 0.66 3.98 11.87
N ILE A 393 1.32 4.91 11.17
CA ILE A 393 0.76 6.21 10.81
C ILE A 393 -0.40 6.04 9.83
N ARG A 394 -0.31 5.04 8.95
CA ARG A 394 -1.24 4.84 7.84
C ARG A 394 -2.00 3.51 7.86
N ARG A 395 -1.75 2.60 8.82
CA ARG A 395 -2.47 1.33 8.95
C ARG A 395 -2.88 1.06 10.40
N TYR A 396 -4.17 0.90 10.64
CA TYR A 396 -4.68 0.60 11.99
C TYR A 396 -4.24 -0.77 12.50
N ALA A 397 -4.00 -1.74 11.61
CA ALA A 397 -3.45 -3.04 11.98
C ALA A 397 -2.12 -2.92 12.72
N ASP A 398 -1.21 -2.09 12.21
CA ASP A 398 0.11 -1.85 12.79
C ASP A 398 0.01 -1.21 14.17
N LEU A 399 -0.91 -0.26 14.35
CA LEU A 399 -1.18 0.35 15.66
C LEU A 399 -1.63 -0.69 16.71
N ILE A 400 -2.51 -1.63 16.33
CA ILE A 400 -2.91 -2.73 17.21
C ILE A 400 -1.71 -3.62 17.52
N VAL A 401 -0.90 -3.97 16.53
CA VAL A 401 0.30 -4.81 16.71
C VAL A 401 1.31 -4.14 17.64
N HIS A 402 1.51 -2.81 17.53
CA HIS A 402 2.35 -2.04 18.45
C HIS A 402 1.87 -2.14 19.90
N ARG A 403 0.56 -2.00 20.14
CA ARG A 403 -0.05 -2.13 21.46
C ARG A 403 0.15 -3.53 22.05
N VAL A 404 -0.06 -4.57 21.23
CA VAL A 404 0.17 -5.96 21.65
C VAL A 404 1.65 -6.20 21.93
N LEU A 405 2.56 -5.73 21.09
CA LEU A 405 4.00 -5.85 21.28
C LEU A 405 4.45 -5.20 22.59
N ALA A 406 3.99 -3.96 22.86
CA ALA A 406 4.28 -3.26 24.11
C ALA A 406 3.81 -4.01 25.36
N ALA A 407 2.63 -4.65 25.30
CA ALA A 407 2.12 -5.49 26.38
C ALA A 407 2.95 -6.78 26.55
N VAL A 408 3.41 -7.39 25.46
CA VAL A 408 4.22 -8.62 25.46
C VAL A 408 5.63 -8.38 25.99
N THR A 409 6.20 -7.21 25.71
CA THR A 409 7.55 -6.80 26.18
C THR A 409 7.53 -6.22 27.60
N GLY A 410 6.35 -6.12 28.24
CA GLY A 410 6.20 -5.58 29.60
C GLY A 410 6.28 -4.06 29.69
N SER A 411 6.26 -3.36 28.56
CA SER A 411 6.36 -1.89 28.52
C SER A 411 5.06 -1.18 28.95
N VAL A 412 3.93 -1.89 29.01
CA VAL A 412 2.62 -1.39 29.49
C VAL A 412 1.85 -2.53 30.19
N PRO A 413 0.92 -2.21 31.13
CA PRO A 413 0.04 -3.22 31.74
C PRO A 413 -0.76 -3.98 30.66
N SER A 414 -0.87 -5.30 30.82
CA SER A 414 -1.44 -6.18 29.80
C SER A 414 -2.96 -6.13 29.76
N SER A 415 -3.53 -5.24 28.96
CA SER A 415 -4.89 -5.42 28.43
C SER A 415 -4.77 -5.85 26.96
N THR A 416 -4.62 -7.15 26.72
CA THR A 416 -4.66 -7.67 25.36
C THR A 416 -6.12 -7.81 24.92
N PRO A 417 -6.48 -7.35 23.70
CA PRO A 417 -7.82 -7.54 23.17
C PRO A 417 -8.19 -9.03 23.09
N LYS A 418 -9.46 -9.35 23.21
CA LYS A 418 -9.95 -10.72 23.05
C LYS A 418 -9.86 -11.15 21.57
N PHE A 419 -9.77 -12.46 21.35
CA PHE A 419 -9.69 -13.03 20.02
C PHE A 419 -10.84 -12.57 19.10
N ASP A 420 -12.09 -12.62 19.61
CA ASP A 420 -13.28 -12.24 18.81
C ASP A 420 -13.27 -10.75 18.45
N GLU A 421 -12.81 -9.87 19.35
CA GLU A 421 -12.67 -8.44 19.08
C GLU A 421 -11.61 -8.19 18.00
N LEU A 422 -10.49 -8.90 18.04
CA LEU A 422 -9.46 -8.83 17.03
C LEU A 422 -9.94 -9.35 15.67
N GLN A 423 -10.73 -10.44 15.66
CA GLN A 423 -11.28 -10.96 14.42
C GLN A 423 -12.29 -10.01 13.78
N GLN A 424 -13.14 -9.34 14.58
CA GLN A 424 -14.03 -8.29 14.09
C GLN A 424 -13.23 -7.11 13.53
N THR A 425 -12.18 -6.69 14.24
CA THR A 425 -11.25 -5.66 13.77
C THR A 425 -10.58 -6.05 12.47
N ALA A 426 -10.08 -7.29 12.35
CA ALA A 426 -9.46 -7.83 11.14
C ALA A 426 -10.40 -7.77 9.93
N ASN A 427 -11.66 -8.16 10.12
CA ASN A 427 -12.67 -8.12 9.07
C ASN A 427 -12.96 -6.68 8.62
N HIS A 428 -13.09 -5.75 9.58
CA HIS A 428 -13.32 -4.34 9.30
C HIS A 428 -12.18 -3.72 8.52
N ILE A 429 -10.93 -3.82 9.01
CA ILE A 429 -9.77 -3.21 8.35
C ILE A 429 -9.44 -3.87 7.00
N SER A 430 -9.74 -5.14 6.82
CA SER A 430 -9.65 -5.80 5.50
C SER A 430 -10.69 -5.25 4.53
N SER A 431 -11.87 -4.84 5.01
CA SER A 431 -12.90 -4.20 4.19
C SER A 431 -12.53 -2.77 3.82
N THR A 432 -12.03 -1.97 4.78
CA THR A 432 -11.58 -0.59 4.52
C THR A 432 -10.39 -0.57 3.55
N GLU A 433 -9.42 -1.48 3.70
CA GLU A 433 -8.30 -1.62 2.78
C GLU A 433 -8.77 -1.91 1.34
N ARG A 434 -9.73 -2.82 1.16
CA ARG A 434 -10.31 -3.10 -0.17
C ARG A 434 -11.02 -1.89 -0.78
N THR A 435 -11.74 -1.14 0.05
CA THR A 435 -12.44 0.09 -0.38
C THR A 435 -11.43 1.14 -0.81
N SER A 436 -10.39 1.38 -0.02
CA SER A 436 -9.29 2.30 -0.33
C SER A 436 -8.59 1.92 -1.64
N SER A 437 -8.16 0.67 -1.76
CA SER A 437 -7.49 0.17 -2.97
C SER A 437 -8.37 0.28 -4.23
N SER A 438 -9.69 0.06 -4.09
CA SER A 438 -10.62 0.24 -5.22
C SER A 438 -10.74 1.71 -5.63
N ALA A 439 -10.80 2.62 -4.67
CA ALA A 439 -10.86 4.06 -4.93
C ALA A 439 -9.54 4.59 -5.54
N GLU A 440 -8.39 4.13 -5.05
CA GLU A 440 -7.07 4.43 -5.59
C GLU A 440 -6.96 4.02 -7.06
N MET A 441 -7.28 2.75 -7.37
CA MET A 441 -7.26 2.25 -8.75
C MET A 441 -8.24 2.99 -9.66
N GLU A 442 -9.45 3.32 -9.15
CA GLU A 442 -10.44 4.07 -9.93
C GLU A 442 -9.97 5.49 -10.23
N SER A 443 -9.36 6.18 -9.26
CA SER A 443 -8.82 7.53 -9.43
C SER A 443 -7.67 7.59 -10.43
N GLN A 444 -6.73 6.62 -10.35
CA GLN A 444 -5.62 6.50 -11.30
C GLN A 444 -6.14 6.20 -12.70
N LYS A 445 -7.05 5.22 -12.84
CA LYS A 445 -7.64 4.85 -14.12
C LYS A 445 -8.38 6.01 -14.77
N LEU A 446 -9.12 6.79 -13.99
CA LEU A 446 -9.84 7.97 -14.48
C LEU A 446 -8.87 8.98 -15.12
N LYS A 447 -7.80 9.34 -14.41
CA LYS A 447 -6.80 10.29 -14.91
C LYS A 447 -5.97 9.75 -16.07
N LEU A 448 -5.73 8.45 -16.08
CA LEU A 448 -5.05 7.78 -17.19
C LEU A 448 -5.91 7.82 -18.47
N ILE A 449 -7.21 7.59 -18.37
CA ILE A 449 -8.14 7.72 -19.51
C ILE A 449 -8.22 9.19 -19.97
N GLU A 450 -8.25 10.15 -19.03
CA GLU A 450 -8.23 11.58 -19.35
C GLU A 450 -6.94 11.96 -20.12
N PHE A 451 -5.79 11.45 -19.68
CA PHE A 451 -4.51 11.66 -20.37
C PHE A 451 -4.57 11.17 -21.83
N LEU A 452 -4.98 9.93 -22.06
CA LEU A 452 -5.12 9.35 -23.41
C LEU A 452 -6.12 10.12 -24.27
N TRP A 453 -7.21 10.59 -23.66
CA TRP A 453 -8.20 11.39 -24.39
C TRP A 453 -7.65 12.73 -24.83
N ASN A 454 -6.80 13.36 -24.02
CA ASN A 454 -6.13 14.62 -24.35
C ASN A 454 -5.03 14.42 -25.38
N GLU A 455 -4.26 13.32 -25.29
CA GLU A 455 -3.24 12.94 -26.27
C GLU A 455 -3.83 12.80 -27.67
N LYS A 456 -5.00 12.17 -27.81
CA LYS A 456 -5.73 12.06 -29.07
C LYS A 456 -6.05 13.41 -29.72
N LYS A 457 -6.22 14.48 -28.91
CA LYS A 457 -6.52 15.84 -29.40
C LYS A 457 -5.28 16.60 -29.89
N VAL A 458 -4.08 16.15 -29.53
CA VAL A 458 -2.82 16.90 -29.69
C VAL A 458 -1.98 16.38 -30.86
N CYS A 459 -2.28 15.23 -31.46
CA CYS A 459 -1.56 14.75 -32.62
C CYS A 459 -1.73 15.75 -33.81
N GLN A 460 -0.66 16.51 -34.09
CA GLN A 460 -0.64 17.64 -35.05
C GLN A 460 -0.92 17.24 -36.49
N ASP A 461 -0.75 15.99 -36.85
CA ASP A 461 -0.97 15.42 -38.17
C ASP A 461 -2.33 14.74 -38.36
N GLY A 462 -3.19 14.80 -37.32
CA GLY A 462 -4.52 14.16 -37.32
C GLY A 462 -4.48 12.64 -37.22
N SER A 463 -3.30 12.04 -37.09
CA SER A 463 -3.19 10.60 -36.81
C SER A 463 -3.49 10.30 -35.36
N PRO A 464 -4.19 9.19 -35.05
CA PRO A 464 -4.37 8.75 -33.65
C PRO A 464 -3.03 8.27 -33.08
N ALA A 465 -2.79 8.57 -31.81
CA ALA A 465 -1.66 8.00 -31.09
C ALA A 465 -1.69 6.47 -31.18
N SER A 466 -0.54 5.87 -31.48
CA SER A 466 -0.40 4.41 -31.62
C SER A 466 0.35 3.84 -30.43
N HIS A 467 -0.24 2.84 -29.79
CA HIS A 467 0.34 2.16 -28.63
C HIS A 467 0.55 0.67 -28.94
N PRO A 468 1.64 0.05 -28.52
CA PRO A 468 1.83 -1.38 -28.61
C PRO A 468 0.82 -2.08 -27.69
N ALA A 469 0.21 -3.16 -28.17
CA ALA A 469 -0.81 -3.90 -27.43
C ALA A 469 -0.66 -5.41 -27.55
N ILE A 470 -1.05 -6.13 -26.49
CA ILE A 470 -1.16 -7.58 -26.48
C ILE A 470 -2.62 -7.97 -26.40
N ILE A 471 -3.03 -8.95 -27.20
CA ILE A 471 -4.37 -9.55 -27.12
C ILE A 471 -4.38 -10.57 -25.97
N HIS A 472 -5.23 -10.31 -24.97
CA HIS A 472 -5.42 -11.21 -23.83
C HIS A 472 -6.49 -12.25 -24.07
N GLU A 473 -7.54 -11.86 -24.78
CA GLU A 473 -8.71 -12.72 -24.95
C GLU A 473 -9.47 -12.31 -26.20
N VAL A 474 -9.93 -13.33 -26.92
CA VAL A 474 -10.82 -13.17 -28.08
C VAL A 474 -12.21 -13.61 -27.67
N ARG A 475 -13.19 -12.74 -27.74
CA ARG A 475 -14.61 -13.02 -27.47
C ARG A 475 -15.50 -12.55 -28.60
N ARG A 476 -16.73 -13.03 -28.63
CA ARG A 476 -17.74 -12.61 -29.62
C ARG A 476 -17.95 -11.09 -29.71
N LYS A 477 -17.64 -10.35 -28.64
CA LYS A 477 -17.75 -8.87 -28.61
C LYS A 477 -16.55 -8.14 -29.20
N GLY A 478 -15.45 -8.84 -29.49
CA GLY A 478 -14.18 -8.27 -29.98
C GLY A 478 -12.95 -8.78 -29.23
N LEU A 479 -11.85 -8.08 -29.38
CA LEU A 479 -10.56 -8.39 -28.80
C LEU A 479 -10.38 -7.62 -27.48
N PHE A 480 -10.11 -8.35 -26.40
CA PHE A 480 -9.64 -7.75 -25.16
C PHE A 480 -8.13 -7.58 -25.25
N ILE A 481 -7.68 -6.35 -25.21
CA ILE A 481 -6.28 -5.99 -25.34
C ILE A 481 -5.75 -5.33 -24.07
N GLU A 482 -4.44 -5.32 -23.96
CA GLU A 482 -3.73 -4.50 -22.98
C GLU A 482 -2.64 -3.70 -23.67
N LEU A 483 -2.62 -2.39 -23.46
CA LEU A 483 -1.53 -1.53 -23.91
C LEU A 483 -0.30 -1.80 -23.06
N THR A 484 0.81 -2.26 -23.66
CA THR A 484 1.97 -2.77 -22.91
C THR A 484 2.83 -1.69 -22.29
N ASP A 485 2.80 -0.50 -22.87
CA ASP A 485 3.49 0.70 -22.37
C ASP A 485 2.73 1.37 -21.20
N LEU A 486 1.40 1.28 -21.20
CA LEU A 486 0.52 1.96 -20.26
C LEU A 486 -0.21 1.00 -19.29
N LEU A 487 -0.09 -0.30 -19.49
CA LEU A 487 -0.74 -1.36 -18.67
C LEU A 487 -2.27 -1.22 -18.57
N ILE A 488 -2.88 -0.62 -19.62
CA ILE A 488 -4.32 -0.38 -19.68
C ILE A 488 -5.02 -1.48 -20.47
N LYS A 489 -6.10 -2.01 -19.90
CA LYS A 489 -6.97 -2.97 -20.57
C LYS A 489 -8.09 -2.26 -21.29
N GLY A 490 -8.30 -2.66 -22.54
CA GLY A 490 -9.34 -2.13 -23.41
C GLY A 490 -10.07 -3.23 -24.18
N LEU A 491 -11.16 -2.85 -24.82
CA LEU A 491 -11.89 -3.68 -25.76
C LEU A 491 -11.83 -3.03 -27.15
N VAL A 492 -11.28 -3.74 -28.13
CA VAL A 492 -11.46 -3.41 -29.54
C VAL A 492 -12.72 -4.13 -30.00
N PRO A 493 -13.84 -3.42 -30.20
CA PRO A 493 -15.09 -4.08 -30.55
C PRO A 493 -15.01 -4.68 -31.96
N GLU A 494 -15.71 -5.79 -32.19
CA GLU A 494 -15.75 -6.50 -33.49
C GLU A 494 -15.94 -5.56 -34.69
N ARG A 495 -16.84 -4.59 -34.56
CA ARG A 495 -17.12 -3.58 -35.60
C ARG A 495 -15.95 -2.66 -35.97
N ALA A 496 -14.91 -2.60 -35.10
CA ALA A 496 -13.72 -1.78 -35.34
C ALA A 496 -12.58 -2.58 -35.99
N LEU A 497 -12.75 -3.88 -36.17
CA LEU A 497 -11.76 -4.76 -36.80
C LEU A 497 -11.99 -4.80 -38.32
N PRO A 498 -10.93 -4.53 -39.11
CA PRO A 498 -11.08 -4.60 -40.58
C PRO A 498 -11.26 -6.04 -41.03
N HIS A 499 -12.35 -6.32 -41.77
CA HIS A 499 -12.58 -7.54 -42.56
C HIS A 499 -12.56 -8.88 -41.79
N CYS A 500 -13.19 -8.97 -40.65
CA CYS A 500 -13.45 -10.28 -40.05
C CYS A 500 -14.62 -10.95 -40.74
N ARG A 501 -14.34 -11.98 -41.55
CA ARG A 501 -15.36 -12.95 -41.99
C ARG A 501 -15.76 -13.79 -40.78
N GLU A 502 -17.08 -14.04 -40.61
CA GLU A 502 -17.61 -14.90 -39.54
C GLU A 502 -16.79 -16.19 -39.42
N GLY A 503 -16.16 -16.41 -38.27
CA GLY A 503 -15.59 -17.69 -37.86
C GLY A 503 -14.08 -17.86 -37.90
N TYR A 504 -13.25 -16.86 -38.30
CA TYR A 504 -11.78 -16.95 -38.24
C TYR A 504 -11.18 -15.74 -37.55
N TRP A 505 -10.62 -15.97 -36.37
CA TRP A 505 -9.76 -15.04 -35.62
C TRP A 505 -8.34 -15.58 -35.58
#